data_461e8aa384cc658cfcb066faa0a058be
#
_entry.id   461e8aa384cc658cfcb066faa0a058be
#
_cell.length_a   1.000
_cell.length_b   1.000
_cell.length_c   1.000
_cell.angle_alpha   90.00
_cell.angle_beta   90.00
_cell.angle_gamma   90.00
#
_symmetry.space_group_name_H-M   'P 1'
#
loop_
_entity.id
_entity.type
_entity.pdbx_description
1 polymer ?
#
loop_
_entity_poly.entity_id
_entity_poly.type
_entity_poly.pdbx_seq_one_letter_code
_entity_poly.pdbx_strand_id
1 'polypeptide(L)' 'MKILVQDKTVIINSERYCAIGTENNNVVALVEGSEKTRRSCILGKYASSFRAKEVVNSIFDCSKDKFKMPED' A
#
# COMPACT_ATOMS: atom_id res chain seq x y z
N MET A 1 -9.16 6.96 -3.85
CA MET A 1 -8.04 7.57 -3.06
C MET A 1 -6.75 7.47 -3.86
N LYS A 2 -6.00 8.54 -3.91
CA LYS A 2 -4.67 8.56 -4.50
C LYS A 2 -3.62 8.34 -3.42
N ILE A 3 -2.67 7.46 -3.69
CA ILE A 3 -1.61 7.15 -2.73
C ILE A 3 -0.26 7.46 -3.37
N LEU A 4 0.50 8.33 -2.71
CA LEU A 4 1.89 8.59 -3.10
C LEU A 4 2.76 7.52 -2.45
N VAL A 5 3.45 6.71 -3.25
CA VAL A 5 4.28 5.64 -2.71
C VAL A 5 5.45 6.21 -1.91
N GLN A 6 6.06 5.36 -1.08
CA GLN A 6 7.08 5.80 -0.11
C GLN A 6 8.26 6.54 -0.74
N ASP A 7 8.71 6.10 -1.91
CA ASP A 7 9.84 6.75 -2.58
C ASP A 7 9.45 7.99 -3.39
N LYS A 8 8.16 8.33 -3.38
CA LYS A 8 7.59 9.53 -4.00
C LYS A 8 7.70 9.59 -5.52
N THR A 9 7.97 8.46 -6.16
CA THR A 9 8.12 8.42 -7.61
C THR A 9 6.83 8.11 -8.35
N VAL A 10 5.84 7.51 -7.66
CA VAL A 10 4.61 7.05 -8.30
C VAL A 10 3.41 7.39 -7.42
N ILE A 11 2.35 7.82 -8.08
CA ILE A 11 1.03 7.96 -7.44
C ILE A 11 0.14 6.87 -8.00
N ILE A 12 -0.46 6.08 -7.11
CA ILE A 12 -1.40 5.04 -7.52
C ILE A 12 -2.83 5.46 -7.16
N ASN A 13 -3.78 4.89 -7.87
CA ASN A 13 -5.20 5.00 -7.54
C ASN A 13 -5.62 3.70 -6.85
N SER A 14 -5.96 3.77 -5.56
CA SER A 14 -6.30 2.59 -4.77
C SER A 14 -7.51 1.83 -5.31
N GLU A 15 -8.39 2.49 -6.05
CA GLU A 15 -9.58 1.85 -6.62
C GLU A 15 -9.25 0.83 -7.70
N ARG A 16 -8.04 0.87 -8.23
CA ARG A 16 -7.61 -0.10 -9.23
C ARG A 16 -7.07 -1.39 -8.63
N TYR A 17 -7.00 -1.47 -7.32
CA TYR A 17 -6.46 -2.61 -6.61
C TYR A 17 -7.55 -3.26 -5.79
N CYS A 18 -7.50 -4.57 -5.66
CA CYS A 18 -8.51 -5.31 -4.91
C CYS A 18 -8.24 -5.27 -3.40
N ALA A 19 -7.00 -5.05 -3.00
CA ALA A 19 -6.65 -5.03 -1.58
C ALA A 19 -5.35 -4.27 -1.35
N ILE A 20 -5.22 -3.72 -0.15
CA ILE A 20 -3.96 -3.18 0.35
C ILE A 20 -3.67 -3.91 1.65
N GLY A 21 -2.48 -4.44 1.79
CA GLY A 21 -2.12 -5.20 2.96
C GLY A 21 -0.62 -5.23 3.19
N THR A 22 -0.20 -6.12 4.07
CA THR A 22 1.22 -6.29 4.37
C THR A 22 1.72 -7.60 3.79
N GLU A 23 2.96 -7.58 3.35
CA GLU A 23 3.70 -8.75 2.93
C GLU A 23 5.10 -8.63 3.50
N ASN A 24 5.42 -9.49 4.47
CA ASN A 24 6.60 -9.31 5.31
C ASN A 24 6.55 -7.94 5.99
N ASN A 25 7.56 -7.10 5.78
CA ASN A 25 7.60 -5.76 6.36
C ASN A 25 7.16 -4.68 5.36
N ASN A 26 6.61 -5.10 4.24
CA ASN A 26 6.19 -4.17 3.18
C ASN A 26 4.70 -3.92 3.22
N VAL A 27 4.30 -2.73 2.81
CA VAL A 27 2.89 -2.45 2.49
C VAL A 27 2.74 -2.59 0.99
N VAL A 28 1.78 -3.40 0.56
CA VAL A 28 1.57 -3.71 -0.86
C VAL A 28 0.13 -3.50 -1.26
N ALA A 29 -0.07 -3.15 -2.53
CA ALA A 29 -1.38 -3.15 -3.16
C ALA A 29 -1.46 -4.37 -4.07
N LEU A 30 -2.55 -5.11 -3.95
CA LEU A 30 -2.73 -6.35 -4.68
C LEU A 30 -3.72 -6.17 -5.82
N VAL A 31 -3.32 -6.62 -7.00
CA VAL A 31 -4.19 -6.68 -8.17
C VAL A 31 -4.60 -8.13 -8.35
N GLU A 32 -5.88 -8.36 -8.51
CA GLU A 32 -6.38 -9.67 -8.84
C GLU A 32 -6.02 -9.99 -10.28
N GLY A 33 -5.06 -10.89 -10.44
CA GLY A 33 -4.69 -11.39 -11.76
C GLY A 33 -5.42 -12.67 -12.09
N SER A 34 -5.23 -13.16 -13.30
CA SER A 34 -5.67 -14.50 -13.68
C SER A 34 -5.04 -15.54 -12.75
N GLU A 35 -5.73 -16.62 -12.56
CA GLU A 35 -5.56 -17.76 -11.66
C GLU A 35 -4.20 -18.01 -10.99
N LYS A 36 -3.09 -17.60 -11.57
CA LYS A 36 -1.75 -17.98 -11.08
C LYS A 36 -0.87 -16.83 -10.72
N THR A 37 -1.27 -15.59 -10.99
CA THR A 37 -0.40 -14.45 -10.73
C THR A 37 -1.14 -13.36 -10.01
N ARG A 38 -0.81 -13.20 -8.76
CA ARG A 38 -1.11 -11.96 -8.05
C ARG A 38 0.02 -10.99 -8.36
N ARG A 39 -0.34 -9.88 -8.98
CA ARG A 39 0.60 -8.78 -9.09
C ARG A 39 0.47 -7.93 -7.86
N SER A 40 1.57 -7.68 -7.19
CA SER A 40 1.60 -6.74 -6.09
C SER A 40 2.44 -5.54 -6.47
N CYS A 41 2.00 -4.38 -6.01
CA CYS A 41 2.77 -3.15 -6.12
C CYS A 41 3.23 -2.79 -4.72
N ILE A 42 4.53 -2.66 -4.50
CA ILE A 42 5.06 -2.29 -3.19
C ILE A 42 4.85 -0.79 -3.00
N LEU A 43 4.05 -0.44 -1.99
CA LEU A 43 3.78 0.95 -1.64
C LEU A 43 4.84 1.51 -0.71
N GLY A 44 5.41 0.67 0.15
CA GLY A 44 6.46 1.08 1.06
C GLY A 44 7.11 -0.10 1.74
N LYS A 45 8.35 0.13 2.19
CA LYS A 45 9.13 -0.85 2.94
C LYS A 45 9.42 -0.28 4.32
N TYR A 46 9.21 -1.09 5.34
CA TYR A 46 9.33 -0.62 6.71
C TYR A 46 10.25 -1.54 7.51
N ALA A 47 10.65 -1.08 8.70
CA ALA A 47 11.62 -1.80 9.52
C ALA A 47 11.04 -3.04 10.19
N SER A 48 9.71 -3.08 10.35
CA SER A 48 9.06 -4.19 11.04
C SER A 48 7.67 -4.43 10.48
N SER A 49 7.15 -5.62 10.70
CA SER A 49 5.77 -5.94 10.31
C SER A 49 4.77 -5.12 11.13
N PHE A 50 5.11 -4.80 12.37
CA PHE A 50 4.28 -3.95 13.22
C PHE A 50 4.10 -2.57 12.59
N ARG A 51 5.19 -1.97 12.14
CA ARG A 51 5.14 -0.66 11.49
C ARG A 51 4.33 -0.72 10.20
N ALA A 52 4.52 -1.76 9.41
CA ALA A 52 3.75 -1.95 8.18
C ALA A 52 2.25 -2.01 8.47
N LYS A 53 1.85 -2.73 9.51
CA LYS A 53 0.45 -2.81 9.93
C LYS A 53 -0.09 -1.46 10.39
N GLU A 54 0.70 -0.68 11.11
CA GLU A 54 0.31 0.66 11.49
C GLU A 54 0.01 1.54 10.28
N VAL A 55 0.83 1.43 9.26
CA VAL A 55 0.63 2.20 8.03
C VAL A 55 -0.65 1.78 7.33
N VAL A 56 -0.93 0.47 7.26
CA VAL A 56 -2.19 -0.01 6.67
C VAL A 56 -3.39 0.52 7.45
N ASN A 57 -3.31 0.52 8.78
CA ASN A 57 -4.38 1.09 9.60
C ASN A 57 -4.57 2.58 9.34
N SER A 58 -3.48 3.31 9.13
CA SER A 58 -3.55 4.73 8.80
C SER A 58 -4.25 4.96 7.46
N ILE A 59 -4.01 4.10 6.49
CA ILE A 59 -4.71 4.16 5.20
C ILE A 59 -6.20 3.91 5.41
N PHE A 60 -6.54 2.90 6.20
CA PHE A 60 -7.92 2.57 6.48
C PHE A 60 -8.66 3.71 7.17
N ASP A 61 -8.00 4.39 8.10
CA ASP A 61 -8.58 5.49 8.86
C ASP A 61 -8.58 6.82 8.11
N CYS A 62 -7.94 6.88 6.95
CA CYS A 62 -7.84 8.11 6.18
C CYS A 62 -9.18 8.44 5.54
N SER A 63 -9.74 9.58 5.92
CA SER A 63 -11.01 10.08 5.36
C SER A 63 -10.80 11.00 4.17
N LYS A 64 -9.56 11.29 3.83
CA LYS A 64 -9.21 12.17 2.71
C LYS A 64 -9.06 11.36 1.43
N ASP A 65 -9.08 12.06 0.30
CA ASP A 65 -8.95 11.46 -1.02
C ASP A 65 -7.50 11.19 -1.41
N LYS A 66 -6.57 11.59 -0.58
CA LYS A 66 -5.13 11.46 -0.80
C LYS A 66 -4.45 10.91 0.43
N PHE A 67 -3.49 10.02 0.23
CA PHE A 67 -2.67 9.51 1.30
C PHE A 67 -1.21 9.48 0.87
N LYS A 68 -0.33 9.91 1.75
CA LYS A 68 1.11 9.90 1.52
C LYS A 68 1.73 8.83 2.41
N MET A 69 2.42 7.87 1.80
CA MET A 69 3.06 6.80 2.55
C MET A 69 4.16 7.38 3.44
N PRO A 70 4.19 6.99 4.74
CA PRO A 70 5.28 7.41 5.62
C PRO A 70 6.64 6.92 5.11
N GLU A 71 7.68 7.68 5.38
CA GLU A 71 9.03 7.32 4.95
C GLU A 71 9.64 6.16 5.73
N ASP A 72 9.19 5.97 6.97
CA ASP A 72 9.71 4.89 7.83
C ASP A 72 8.66 4.37 8.79
#